data_b4bb40f41a36f7d34a55cea2d745fda3
#
_entry.id   b4bb40f41a36f7d34a55cea2d745fda3
#
_cell.length_a   1.000
_cell.length_b   1.000
_cell.length_c   1.000
_cell.angle_alpha   90.00
_cell.angle_beta   90.00
_cell.angle_gamma   90.00
#
_symmetry.space_group_name_H-M   'P 1'
#
loop_
_entity.id
_entity.type
_entity.pdbx_description
1 polymer ?
#
loop_
_entity_poly.entity_id
_entity_poly.type
_entity_poly.pdbx_seq_one_letter_code
_entity_poly.pdbx_strand_id
1 'polypeptide(L)'
;MKKIIVLTFALLCAATTFAYTERNILQKQTDMERLKDMLILNQEWVTYPDYVNRKGWDTFLGTSKEAYIRRGEKYLDYQWQVVKATDYLAYERTGDRKIMENPFGTNNSAVAALLMAELAEGKGRFVDQLVNGVFFLCEMSSWANSAHVVLQRSNRALPSYDNPVFDLSAGGIGNMLSWTYYFFKDSFDKIDPEISRRLRHELQVRILDTYLNDDSFWWMARGSHYKKGRLLNNWNPWCNSNALIAFMLLENNRDTLAKAVYMTMESVDEFLNYIKADGACEEGPSYWGHAPGKTLDYLEMLSVITGGKVNIFAEPMIKSMGEYISRSYVGDGWVVNFADASAKGGGDSHLIYRFGKAVDSDELKGFAALMNQKRSAPWSGMDIFRTLASLEIDNELKQTAPQHINQPFTWYPETEFCYLSTKDGLDRKSTR
;
A
#
# COMPACT_ATOMS: atom_id res chain seq x y z
N MET A 1 14.51 -70.28 -25.43
CA MET A 1 15.14 -68.98 -25.04
C MET A 1 14.12 -67.88 -25.34
N LYS A 2 13.41 -67.44 -24.31
CA LYS A 2 12.43 -66.31 -24.44
C LYS A 2 13.18 -65.04 -24.19
N LYS A 3 13.22 -64.11 -25.16
CA LYS A 3 13.76 -62.76 -25.04
C LYS A 3 12.72 -61.93 -24.27
N ILE A 4 13.03 -61.50 -23.07
CA ILE A 4 12.26 -60.49 -22.33
C ILE A 4 12.71 -59.14 -22.85
N ILE A 5 11.79 -58.41 -23.53
CA ILE A 5 11.97 -57.01 -23.89
C ILE A 5 11.54 -56.21 -22.66
N VAL A 6 12.48 -55.61 -21.97
CA VAL A 6 12.20 -54.63 -20.91
C VAL A 6 11.96 -53.29 -21.58
N LEU A 7 10.69 -52.89 -21.65
CA LEU A 7 10.31 -51.53 -22.05
C LEU A 7 10.56 -50.60 -20.87
N THR A 8 11.63 -49.86 -20.93
CA THR A 8 11.90 -48.77 -19.97
C THR A 8 11.00 -47.60 -20.34
N PHE A 9 9.87 -47.46 -19.68
CA PHE A 9 9.10 -46.23 -19.71
C PHE A 9 9.89 -45.16 -18.94
N ALA A 10 10.61 -44.31 -19.64
CA ALA A 10 11.10 -43.08 -19.11
C ALA A 10 9.89 -42.18 -18.90
N LEU A 11 9.36 -42.14 -17.68
CA LEU A 11 8.51 -41.04 -17.25
C LEU A 11 9.37 -39.78 -17.33
N LEU A 12 9.24 -39.03 -18.42
CA LEU A 12 9.51 -37.59 -18.36
C LEU A 12 8.46 -36.99 -17.44
N CYS A 13 8.76 -36.92 -16.14
CA CYS A 13 8.20 -35.88 -15.29
C CYS A 13 8.72 -34.57 -15.87
N ALA A 14 7.95 -33.96 -16.77
CA ALA A 14 8.04 -32.54 -17.01
C ALA A 14 7.65 -31.91 -15.67
N ALA A 15 8.64 -31.72 -14.80
CA ALA A 15 8.53 -30.69 -13.78
C ALA A 15 8.27 -29.41 -14.57
N THR A 16 7.04 -29.01 -14.65
CA THR A 16 6.68 -27.65 -15.01
C THR A 16 7.26 -26.79 -13.89
N THR A 17 8.54 -26.49 -13.97
CA THR A 17 9.08 -25.34 -13.29
C THR A 17 8.25 -24.20 -13.83
N PHE A 18 7.35 -23.66 -12.97
CA PHE A 18 6.66 -22.43 -13.31
C PHE A 18 7.76 -21.41 -13.54
N ALA A 19 8.12 -21.26 -14.80
CA ALA A 19 9.17 -20.36 -15.20
C ALA A 19 8.67 -18.96 -14.91
N TYR A 20 9.49 -18.18 -14.22
CA TYR A 20 9.31 -16.75 -14.13
C TYR A 20 8.98 -16.19 -15.52
N THR A 21 7.88 -15.47 -15.64
CA THR A 21 7.39 -14.94 -16.91
C THR A 21 7.63 -13.44 -16.96
N GLU A 22 8.53 -12.98 -17.80
CA GLU A 22 8.75 -11.55 -18.05
C GLU A 22 7.56 -10.94 -18.80
N ARG A 23 6.50 -10.58 -18.07
CA ARG A 23 5.33 -9.91 -18.64
C ARG A 23 5.63 -8.45 -18.95
N ASN A 24 6.33 -7.76 -18.04
CA ASN A 24 6.74 -6.35 -18.14
C ASN A 24 5.59 -5.46 -18.65
N ILE A 25 4.39 -5.62 -18.07
CA ILE A 25 3.16 -5.04 -18.61
C ILE A 25 3.11 -3.52 -18.44
N LEU A 26 3.79 -2.97 -17.43
CA LEU A 26 3.91 -1.53 -17.23
C LEU A 26 4.93 -0.91 -18.21
N GLN A 27 6.13 -1.50 -18.31
CA GLN A 27 7.18 -1.03 -19.22
C GLN A 27 6.76 -1.15 -20.70
N LYS A 28 5.84 -2.05 -21.05
CA LYS A 28 5.27 -2.14 -22.39
C LYS A 28 4.33 -0.99 -22.74
N GLN A 29 3.80 -0.26 -21.73
CA GLN A 29 2.93 0.89 -21.98
C GLN A 29 3.72 2.11 -22.46
N THR A 30 4.94 2.29 -21.99
CA THR A 30 5.77 3.46 -22.31
C THR A 30 7.24 3.22 -21.98
N ASP A 31 8.11 3.95 -22.64
CA ASP A 31 9.52 4.13 -22.27
C ASP A 31 9.70 5.42 -21.44
N MET A 32 10.92 5.62 -20.92
CA MET A 32 11.21 6.77 -20.06
C MET A 32 11.06 8.12 -20.78
N GLU A 33 11.42 8.21 -22.06
CA GLU A 33 11.32 9.48 -22.80
C GLU A 33 9.86 9.88 -23.05
N ARG A 34 9.03 8.93 -23.46
CA ARG A 34 7.59 9.17 -23.62
C ARG A 34 6.91 9.45 -22.29
N LEU A 35 7.34 8.80 -21.21
CA LEU A 35 6.80 9.03 -19.87
C LEU A 35 6.94 10.48 -19.45
N LYS A 36 8.07 11.14 -19.75
CA LYS A 36 8.28 12.56 -19.44
C LYS A 36 7.16 13.45 -19.98
N ASP A 37 6.68 13.17 -21.21
CA ASP A 37 5.62 13.94 -21.85
C ASP A 37 4.21 13.63 -21.32
N MET A 38 4.07 12.53 -20.58
CA MET A 38 2.80 12.12 -19.98
C MET A 38 2.59 12.68 -18.59
N LEU A 39 3.68 13.05 -17.87
CA LEU A 39 3.63 13.42 -16.46
C LEU A 39 2.93 14.77 -16.25
N ILE A 40 2.00 14.77 -15.31
CA ILE A 40 1.34 15.95 -14.77
C ILE A 40 2.17 16.47 -13.60
N LEU A 41 2.70 17.69 -13.74
CA LEU A 41 3.60 18.32 -12.76
C LEU A 41 2.84 19.23 -11.80
N ASN A 42 3.55 19.78 -10.81
CA ASN A 42 3.10 20.81 -9.89
C ASN A 42 1.80 20.44 -9.14
N GLN A 43 1.61 19.15 -8.88
CA GLN A 43 0.44 18.59 -8.17
C GLN A 43 -0.93 18.91 -8.84
N GLU A 44 -0.94 19.29 -10.12
CA GLU A 44 -2.18 19.56 -10.88
C GLU A 44 -3.08 18.32 -11.03
N TRP A 45 -2.56 17.13 -10.72
CA TRP A 45 -3.30 15.89 -10.65
C TRP A 45 -4.15 15.74 -9.37
N VAL A 46 -3.91 16.56 -8.33
CA VAL A 46 -4.66 16.50 -7.06
C VAL A 46 -6.04 17.12 -7.25
N THR A 47 -7.08 16.32 -7.03
CA THR A 47 -8.48 16.73 -7.16
C THR A 47 -9.13 17.07 -5.81
N TYR A 48 -8.41 16.83 -4.71
CA TYR A 48 -8.90 17.12 -3.37
C TYR A 48 -8.92 18.62 -3.07
N PRO A 49 -9.83 19.10 -2.19
CA PRO A 49 -9.87 20.52 -1.84
C PRO A 49 -8.56 20.99 -1.18
N ASP A 50 -8.13 22.21 -1.48
CA ASP A 50 -7.07 22.87 -0.71
C ASP A 50 -7.47 23.03 0.75
N TYR A 51 -6.50 23.12 1.66
CA TYR A 51 -6.76 23.25 3.10
C TYR A 51 -7.73 24.40 3.44
N VAL A 52 -7.63 25.54 2.74
CA VAL A 52 -8.49 26.71 2.96
C VAL A 52 -9.90 26.57 2.38
N ASN A 53 -10.13 25.63 1.48
CA ASN A 53 -11.43 25.41 0.84
C ASN A 53 -12.38 24.62 1.75
N ARG A 54 -12.93 25.28 2.77
CA ARG A 54 -13.76 24.61 3.78
C ARG A 54 -15.04 24.01 3.21
N LYS A 55 -15.69 24.70 2.27
CA LYS A 55 -16.89 24.18 1.61
C LYS A 55 -16.57 22.92 0.78
N GLY A 56 -15.41 22.90 0.14
CA GLY A 56 -14.92 21.71 -0.57
C GLY A 56 -14.75 20.52 0.38
N TRP A 57 -14.09 20.74 1.53
CA TRP A 57 -13.92 19.71 2.55
C TRP A 57 -15.25 19.23 3.15
N ASP A 58 -16.19 20.12 3.42
CA ASP A 58 -17.52 19.77 3.92
C ASP A 58 -18.25 18.84 2.95
N THR A 59 -18.17 19.15 1.65
CA THR A 59 -18.78 18.33 0.61
C THR A 59 -18.05 16.99 0.45
N PHE A 60 -16.73 17.00 0.43
CA PHE A 60 -15.89 15.82 0.21
C PHE A 60 -16.01 14.80 1.35
N LEU A 61 -15.98 15.27 2.59
CA LEU A 61 -16.09 14.43 3.78
C LEU A 61 -17.53 13.97 4.08
N GLY A 62 -18.51 14.79 3.72
CA GLY A 62 -19.92 14.49 3.93
C GLY A 62 -20.23 13.99 5.35
N THR A 63 -20.89 12.83 5.47
CA THR A 63 -21.25 12.21 6.76
C THR A 63 -20.05 11.68 7.55
N SER A 64 -18.86 11.59 6.94
CA SER A 64 -17.65 11.08 7.58
C SER A 64 -16.89 12.15 8.38
N LYS A 65 -17.21 13.45 8.18
CA LYS A 65 -16.54 14.60 8.79
C LYS A 65 -16.38 14.46 10.31
N GLU A 66 -17.48 14.25 11.02
CA GLU A 66 -17.49 14.15 12.48
C GLU A 66 -16.66 12.97 13.02
N ALA A 67 -16.52 11.90 12.24
CA ALA A 67 -15.71 10.77 12.64
C ALA A 67 -14.21 11.11 12.66
N TYR A 68 -13.76 11.92 11.70
CA TYR A 68 -12.37 12.41 11.67
C TYR A 68 -12.08 13.38 12.79
N ILE A 69 -12.98 14.35 13.04
CA ILE A 69 -12.85 15.30 14.14
C ILE A 69 -12.73 14.57 15.48
N ARG A 70 -13.68 13.66 15.78
CA ARG A 70 -13.62 12.85 17.02
C ARG A 70 -12.37 11.99 17.14
N ARG A 71 -11.80 11.55 16.02
CA ARG A 71 -10.55 10.77 16.03
C ARG A 71 -9.37 11.65 16.43
N GLY A 72 -9.26 12.87 15.90
CA GLY A 72 -8.21 13.82 16.27
C GLY A 72 -8.35 14.35 17.70
N GLU A 73 -9.58 14.53 18.20
CA GLU A 73 -9.83 14.99 19.57
C GLU A 73 -9.17 14.13 20.64
N LYS A 74 -8.97 12.84 20.36
CA LYS A 74 -8.26 11.92 21.26
C LYS A 74 -6.77 12.26 21.42
N TYR A 75 -6.25 13.12 20.56
CA TYR A 75 -4.82 13.44 20.50
C TYR A 75 -4.53 14.93 20.78
N LEU A 76 -5.51 15.74 21.19
CA LEU A 76 -5.30 17.16 21.53
C LEU A 76 -4.30 17.34 22.69
N ASP A 77 -4.38 16.47 23.71
CA ASP A 77 -3.48 16.47 24.86
C ASP A 77 -2.49 15.29 24.82
N TYR A 78 -2.20 14.76 23.61
CA TYR A 78 -1.37 13.59 23.46
C TYR A 78 0.07 13.87 23.89
N GLN A 79 0.61 12.95 24.70
CA GLN A 79 2.01 12.97 25.13
C GLN A 79 2.83 12.09 24.19
N TRP A 80 3.71 12.71 23.41
CA TRP A 80 4.57 12.02 22.45
C TRP A 80 5.49 11.02 23.14
N GLN A 81 5.44 9.77 22.67
CA GLN A 81 6.17 8.67 23.30
C GLN A 81 7.61 8.61 22.78
N VAL A 82 8.57 8.68 23.69
CA VAL A 82 9.99 8.61 23.33
C VAL A 82 10.35 7.18 22.90
N VAL A 83 10.99 7.07 21.72
CA VAL A 83 11.61 5.83 21.23
C VAL A 83 13.11 5.90 21.51
N LYS A 84 13.62 5.01 22.38
CA LYS A 84 14.99 5.01 22.86
C LYS A 84 15.90 4.13 22.02
N ALA A 85 17.20 4.37 22.04
CA ALA A 85 18.19 3.49 21.42
C ALA A 85 18.07 2.03 21.89
N THR A 86 17.77 1.82 23.18
CA THR A 86 17.57 0.48 23.74
C THR A 86 16.31 -0.21 23.21
N ASP A 87 15.31 0.54 22.75
CA ASP A 87 14.08 -0.02 22.18
C ASP A 87 14.36 -0.61 20.79
N TYR A 88 15.20 0.04 19.96
CA TYR A 88 15.71 -0.56 18.73
C TYR A 88 16.56 -1.81 19.01
N LEU A 89 17.47 -1.73 19.98
CA LEU A 89 18.34 -2.85 20.35
C LEU A 89 17.58 -4.04 20.96
N ALA A 90 16.37 -3.85 21.45
CA ALA A 90 15.55 -4.92 22.02
C ALA A 90 15.30 -6.03 20.98
N TYR A 91 15.06 -5.67 19.72
CA TYR A 91 14.88 -6.67 18.66
C TYR A 91 16.13 -7.55 18.47
N GLU A 92 17.31 -6.97 18.41
CA GLU A 92 18.56 -7.72 18.27
C GLU A 92 18.85 -8.60 19.48
N ARG A 93 18.48 -8.14 20.70
CA ARG A 93 18.79 -8.81 21.98
C ARG A 93 17.81 -9.92 22.34
N THR A 94 16.54 -9.74 21.98
CA THR A 94 15.45 -10.62 22.49
C THR A 94 14.50 -11.11 21.40
N GLY A 95 14.58 -10.59 20.18
CA GLY A 95 13.62 -10.83 19.10
C GLY A 95 12.31 -10.04 19.24
N ASP A 96 12.11 -9.27 20.32
CA ASP A 96 10.89 -8.50 20.54
C ASP A 96 10.94 -7.15 19.81
N ARG A 97 10.21 -7.08 18.70
CA ARG A 97 10.05 -5.87 17.91
C ARG A 97 9.04 -4.89 18.50
N LYS A 98 8.09 -5.37 19.31
CA LYS A 98 6.97 -4.55 19.82
C LYS A 98 7.41 -3.47 20.80
N ILE A 99 8.54 -3.67 21.49
CA ILE A 99 9.11 -2.67 22.41
C ILE A 99 9.33 -1.33 21.71
N MET A 100 9.84 -1.34 20.47
CA MET A 100 10.01 -0.14 19.65
C MET A 100 8.74 0.21 18.87
N GLU A 101 8.10 -0.78 18.25
CA GLU A 101 7.04 -0.55 17.28
C GLU A 101 5.73 -0.04 17.91
N ASN A 102 5.42 -0.39 19.17
CA ASN A 102 4.20 0.07 19.82
C ASN A 102 4.20 1.60 20.06
N PRO A 103 5.18 2.19 20.79
CA PRO A 103 5.22 3.65 20.98
C PRO A 103 5.36 4.39 19.64
N PHE A 104 6.16 3.87 18.73
CA PHE A 104 6.34 4.41 17.40
C PHE A 104 5.03 4.43 16.59
N GLY A 105 4.32 3.31 16.51
CA GLY A 105 3.05 3.19 15.80
C GLY A 105 1.94 4.06 16.41
N THR A 106 1.96 4.25 17.74
CA THR A 106 1.00 5.13 18.41
C THR A 106 1.24 6.59 18.03
N ASN A 107 2.51 7.05 17.99
CA ASN A 107 2.87 8.39 17.54
C ASN A 107 2.43 8.63 16.07
N ASN A 108 2.72 7.67 15.18
CA ASN A 108 2.31 7.76 13.78
C ASN A 108 0.78 7.84 13.63
N SER A 109 0.04 7.07 14.44
CA SER A 109 -1.42 7.11 14.47
C SER A 109 -1.96 8.46 14.94
N ALA A 110 -1.27 9.11 15.90
CA ALA A 110 -1.62 10.44 16.37
C ALA A 110 -1.46 11.48 15.24
N VAL A 111 -0.32 11.47 14.53
CA VAL A 111 -0.10 12.41 13.40
C VAL A 111 -1.16 12.23 12.31
N ALA A 112 -1.45 10.99 11.90
CA ALA A 112 -2.47 10.73 10.89
C ALA A 112 -3.87 11.21 11.33
N ALA A 113 -4.22 11.00 12.59
CA ALA A 113 -5.51 11.42 13.15
C ALA A 113 -5.64 12.95 13.22
N LEU A 114 -4.57 13.64 13.67
CA LEU A 114 -4.53 15.10 13.77
C LEU A 114 -4.59 15.75 12.38
N LEU A 115 -3.83 15.23 11.41
CA LEU A 115 -3.87 15.65 10.01
C LEU A 115 -5.31 15.63 9.45
N MET A 116 -5.96 14.48 9.51
CA MET A 116 -7.31 14.31 8.95
C MET A 116 -8.36 15.09 9.73
N ALA A 117 -8.19 15.26 11.05
CA ALA A 117 -9.10 16.05 11.86
C ALA A 117 -9.01 17.55 11.53
N GLU A 118 -7.80 18.07 11.33
CA GLU A 118 -7.63 19.47 10.93
C GLU A 118 -8.15 19.71 9.51
N LEU A 119 -7.92 18.79 8.56
CA LEU A 119 -8.55 18.86 7.23
C LEU A 119 -10.08 18.86 7.33
N ALA A 120 -10.65 18.11 8.26
CA ALA A 120 -12.09 18.03 8.45
C ALA A 120 -12.66 19.29 9.11
N GLU A 121 -12.02 19.80 10.16
CA GLU A 121 -12.55 20.93 10.94
C GLU A 121 -12.10 22.30 10.39
N GLY A 122 -10.79 22.45 10.13
CA GLY A 122 -10.17 23.67 9.58
C GLY A 122 -10.23 24.88 10.48
N LYS A 123 -10.22 24.69 11.81
CA LYS A 123 -10.24 25.78 12.80
C LYS A 123 -8.89 26.03 13.46
N GLY A 124 -7.87 25.27 13.10
CA GLY A 124 -6.52 25.43 13.62
C GLY A 124 -6.28 24.79 14.99
N ARG A 125 -7.29 24.20 15.64
CA ARG A 125 -7.11 23.67 17.02
C ARG A 125 -6.28 22.39 17.09
N PHE A 126 -6.07 21.67 15.98
CA PHE A 126 -5.21 20.49 15.90
C PHE A 126 -3.80 20.83 15.42
N VAL A 127 -3.57 22.06 14.93
CA VAL A 127 -2.33 22.44 14.24
C VAL A 127 -1.12 22.35 15.17
N ASP A 128 -1.18 22.85 16.41
CA ASP A 128 -0.05 22.82 17.33
C ASP A 128 0.40 21.38 17.62
N GLN A 129 -0.55 20.47 17.85
CA GLN A 129 -0.23 19.06 18.06
C GLN A 129 0.25 18.38 16.78
N LEU A 130 -0.26 18.77 15.62
CA LEU A 130 0.25 18.29 14.33
C LEU A 130 1.71 18.72 14.13
N VAL A 131 2.04 19.98 14.42
CA VAL A 131 3.42 20.50 14.39
C VAL A 131 4.32 19.72 15.36
N ASN A 132 3.88 19.50 16.59
CA ASN A 132 4.61 18.68 17.56
C ASN A 132 4.90 17.28 17.00
N GLY A 133 3.92 16.63 16.37
CA GLY A 133 4.09 15.32 15.77
C GLY A 133 5.02 15.30 14.58
N VAL A 134 4.94 16.30 13.71
CA VAL A 134 5.86 16.47 12.57
C VAL A 134 7.29 16.62 13.06
N PHE A 135 7.52 17.52 14.02
CA PHE A 135 8.85 17.72 14.59
C PHE A 135 9.37 16.46 15.28
N PHE A 136 8.52 15.80 16.07
CA PHE A 136 8.89 14.54 16.71
C PHE A 136 9.36 13.48 15.68
N LEU A 137 8.64 13.33 14.57
CA LEU A 137 9.05 12.39 13.52
C LEU A 137 10.32 12.83 12.81
N CYS A 138 10.51 14.13 12.59
CA CYS A 138 11.76 14.66 12.00
C CYS A 138 12.99 14.41 12.90
N GLU A 139 12.82 14.42 14.22
CA GLU A 139 13.90 14.17 15.21
C GLU A 139 14.19 12.68 15.43
N MET A 140 13.34 11.76 14.94
CA MET A 140 13.60 10.33 15.09
C MET A 140 14.84 9.86 14.31
N SER A 141 15.61 8.95 14.91
CA SER A 141 16.80 8.37 14.28
C SER A 141 16.48 7.58 13.02
N SER A 142 15.30 6.94 12.95
CA SER A 142 14.84 6.18 11.78
C SER A 142 13.33 6.16 11.72
N TRP A 143 12.78 6.09 10.49
CA TRP A 143 11.37 5.83 10.23
C TRP A 143 11.07 4.34 9.98
N ALA A 144 12.10 3.50 9.94
CA ALA A 144 11.95 2.07 9.79
C ALA A 144 11.67 1.37 11.12
N ASN A 145 10.90 0.28 11.06
CA ASN A 145 10.65 -0.60 12.19
C ASN A 145 11.95 -1.27 12.69
N SER A 146 12.06 -1.52 13.98
CA SER A 146 13.28 -2.12 14.57
C SER A 146 13.71 -3.43 13.92
N ALA A 147 12.75 -4.27 13.54
CA ALA A 147 13.02 -5.53 12.84
C ALA A 147 13.55 -5.34 11.41
N HIS A 148 13.38 -4.16 10.83
CA HIS A 148 13.76 -3.85 9.44
C HIS A 148 15.00 -2.97 9.34
N VAL A 149 15.42 -2.31 10.42
CA VAL A 149 16.65 -1.49 10.47
C VAL A 149 17.88 -2.28 10.08
N VAL A 150 17.87 -3.60 10.29
CA VAL A 150 18.94 -4.51 9.86
C VAL A 150 19.19 -4.52 8.34
N LEU A 151 18.29 -3.93 7.52
CA LEU A 151 18.51 -3.73 6.08
C LEU A 151 19.57 -2.66 5.78
N GLN A 152 19.97 -1.85 6.76
CA GLN A 152 21.10 -0.92 6.63
C GLN A 152 22.43 -1.66 6.43
N ARG A 153 23.44 -0.97 5.92
CA ARG A 153 24.77 -1.58 5.58
C ARG A 153 25.45 -2.27 6.74
N SER A 154 25.22 -1.81 7.98
CA SER A 154 25.81 -2.42 9.18
C SER A 154 25.18 -3.76 9.55
N ASN A 155 23.99 -4.11 9.03
CA ASN A 155 23.17 -5.24 9.43
C ASN A 155 22.88 -5.30 10.95
N ARG A 156 22.86 -4.14 11.64
CA ARG A 156 22.62 -4.03 13.09
C ARG A 156 21.28 -3.33 13.33
N ALA A 157 20.72 -3.50 14.53
CA ALA A 157 19.41 -2.95 14.89
C ALA A 157 19.45 -1.46 15.29
N LEU A 158 20.60 -0.90 15.67
CA LEU A 158 20.70 0.52 15.99
C LEU A 158 20.79 1.34 14.69
N PRO A 159 19.85 2.30 14.46
CA PRO A 159 19.83 3.08 13.23
C PRO A 159 21.12 3.86 12.98
N SER A 160 21.62 3.84 11.75
CA SER A 160 22.70 4.71 11.29
C SER A 160 22.11 6.04 10.80
N TYR A 161 22.75 7.14 11.15
CA TYR A 161 22.30 8.48 10.73
C TYR A 161 22.54 8.77 9.25
N ASP A 162 23.49 8.09 8.62
CA ASP A 162 23.94 8.29 7.24
C ASP A 162 23.46 7.18 6.29
N ASN A 163 22.63 6.26 6.77
CA ASN A 163 22.09 5.17 5.96
C ASN A 163 20.62 4.92 6.28
N PRO A 164 19.72 5.81 5.84
CA PRO A 164 18.29 5.63 6.00
C PRO A 164 17.80 4.32 5.40
N VAL A 165 16.89 3.65 6.08
CA VAL A 165 16.25 2.42 5.59
C VAL A 165 14.86 2.74 5.08
N PHE A 166 14.60 2.39 3.82
CA PHE A 166 13.26 2.46 3.23
C PHE A 166 12.57 1.10 3.39
N ASP A 167 11.74 0.99 4.42
CA ASP A 167 10.88 -0.16 4.68
C ASP A 167 9.38 0.22 4.56
N LEU A 168 8.50 -0.69 4.93
CA LEU A 168 7.05 -0.49 4.93
C LEU A 168 6.63 0.73 5.77
N SER A 169 7.26 0.90 6.94
CA SER A 169 6.95 1.97 7.87
C SER A 169 7.49 3.32 7.40
N ALA A 170 8.75 3.35 6.96
CA ALA A 170 9.35 4.57 6.40
C ALA A 170 8.57 5.05 5.18
N GLY A 171 8.17 4.13 4.29
CA GLY A 171 7.29 4.46 3.16
C GLY A 171 5.93 5.02 3.62
N GLY A 172 5.28 4.40 4.61
CA GLY A 172 4.00 4.88 5.15
C GLY A 172 4.10 6.27 5.80
N ILE A 173 5.17 6.53 6.55
CA ILE A 173 5.47 7.87 7.11
C ILE A 173 5.74 8.86 5.98
N GLY A 174 6.50 8.47 4.96
CA GLY A 174 6.76 9.28 3.78
C GLY A 174 5.47 9.69 3.08
N ASN A 175 4.53 8.77 2.87
CA ASN A 175 3.18 9.05 2.34
C ASN A 175 2.45 10.08 3.21
N MET A 176 2.30 9.80 4.50
CA MET A 176 1.60 10.67 5.45
C MET A 176 2.20 12.07 5.51
N LEU A 177 3.52 12.17 5.65
CA LEU A 177 4.21 13.46 5.79
C LEU A 177 4.26 14.24 4.47
N SER A 178 4.27 13.57 3.31
CA SER A 178 4.18 14.25 2.01
C SER A 178 2.82 14.93 1.83
N TRP A 179 1.72 14.27 2.23
CA TRP A 179 0.39 14.88 2.28
C TRP A 179 0.30 15.99 3.33
N THR A 180 0.96 15.81 4.49
CA THR A 180 1.02 16.86 5.52
C THR A 180 1.73 18.10 4.97
N TYR A 181 2.85 17.94 4.29
CA TYR A 181 3.55 19.03 3.62
C TYR A 181 2.66 19.71 2.57
N TYR A 182 2.03 18.93 1.70
CA TYR A 182 1.17 19.45 0.64
C TYR A 182 0.03 20.33 1.19
N PHE A 183 -0.70 19.84 2.19
CA PHE A 183 -1.86 20.58 2.70
C PHE A 183 -1.51 21.71 3.67
N PHE A 184 -0.44 21.57 4.45
CA PHE A 184 -0.17 22.46 5.58
C PHE A 184 1.06 23.34 5.44
N LYS A 185 1.84 23.23 4.36
CA LYS A 185 3.06 24.04 4.18
C LYS A 185 2.81 25.53 4.46
N ASP A 186 1.79 26.12 3.84
CA ASP A 186 1.51 27.56 3.98
C ASP A 186 1.01 27.92 5.39
N SER A 187 0.38 26.98 6.10
CA SER A 187 -0.05 27.17 7.48
C SER A 187 1.14 27.06 8.43
N PHE A 188 2.04 26.12 8.19
CA PHE A 188 3.29 25.97 8.93
C PHE A 188 4.21 27.17 8.73
N ASP A 189 4.36 27.67 7.50
CA ASP A 189 5.18 28.84 7.18
C ASP A 189 4.68 30.14 7.86
N LYS A 190 3.39 30.23 8.14
CA LYS A 190 2.81 31.34 8.91
C LYS A 190 3.14 31.28 10.41
N ILE A 191 3.36 30.07 10.93
CA ILE A 191 3.81 29.86 12.32
C ILE A 191 5.31 30.08 12.39
N ASP A 192 6.08 29.27 11.66
CA ASP A 192 7.52 29.39 11.45
C ASP A 192 7.93 28.59 10.21
N PRO A 193 8.59 29.21 9.22
CA PRO A 193 9.06 28.51 8.01
C PRO A 193 10.01 27.33 8.26
N GLU A 194 10.64 27.27 9.44
CA GLU A 194 11.52 26.17 9.82
C GLU A 194 10.76 24.84 9.88
N ILE A 195 9.46 24.86 10.19
CA ILE A 195 8.62 23.65 10.27
C ILE A 195 8.56 22.96 8.90
N SER A 196 8.17 23.70 7.87
CA SER A 196 8.05 23.14 6.52
C SER A 196 9.42 22.84 5.91
N ARG A 197 10.45 23.65 6.19
CA ARG A 197 11.82 23.44 5.73
C ARG A 197 12.40 22.15 6.29
N ARG A 198 12.26 21.90 7.61
CA ARG A 198 12.72 20.67 8.24
C ARG A 198 11.97 19.45 7.70
N LEU A 199 10.65 19.53 7.63
CA LEU A 199 9.81 18.44 7.08
C LEU A 199 10.23 18.08 5.65
N ARG A 200 10.41 19.09 4.78
CA ARG A 200 10.82 18.88 3.40
C ARG A 200 12.22 18.24 3.30
N HIS A 201 13.14 18.66 4.17
CA HIS A 201 14.49 18.10 4.23
C HIS A 201 14.47 16.61 4.60
N GLU A 202 13.75 16.22 5.65
CA GLU A 202 13.68 14.82 6.09
C GLU A 202 13.02 13.92 5.04
N LEU A 203 11.97 14.41 4.36
CA LEU A 203 11.34 13.71 3.25
C LEU A 203 12.30 13.54 2.07
N GLN A 204 13.11 14.59 1.76
CA GLN A 204 14.13 14.49 0.71
C GLN A 204 15.13 13.38 1.02
N VAL A 205 15.75 13.44 2.19
CA VAL A 205 16.86 12.56 2.55
C VAL A 205 16.40 11.12 2.78
N ARG A 206 15.31 10.94 3.55
CA ARG A 206 14.87 9.60 3.98
C ARG A 206 14.04 8.86 2.96
N ILE A 207 13.37 9.57 2.05
CA ILE A 207 12.47 8.97 1.07
C ILE A 207 13.01 9.14 -0.35
N LEU A 208 13.09 10.39 -0.86
CA LEU A 208 13.37 10.62 -2.27
C LEU A 208 14.80 10.23 -2.63
N ASP A 209 15.80 10.74 -1.92
CA ASP A 209 17.20 10.44 -2.20
C ASP A 209 17.53 8.97 -1.93
N THR A 210 16.97 8.40 -0.86
CA THR A 210 17.15 6.98 -0.53
C THR A 210 16.61 6.10 -1.66
N TYR A 211 15.40 6.39 -2.18
CA TYR A 211 14.81 5.62 -3.26
C TYR A 211 15.60 5.73 -4.58
N LEU A 212 16.09 6.94 -4.90
CA LEU A 212 16.80 7.19 -6.17
C LEU A 212 18.23 6.65 -6.21
N ASN A 213 18.88 6.50 -5.03
CA ASN A 213 20.33 6.29 -4.94
C ASN A 213 20.71 4.96 -4.26
N ASP A 214 19.78 4.27 -3.60
CA ASP A 214 20.05 2.98 -2.95
C ASP A 214 19.17 1.87 -3.54
N ASP A 215 19.76 1.00 -4.34
CA ASP A 215 19.10 -0.15 -4.97
C ASP A 215 19.35 -1.48 -4.22
N SER A 216 19.92 -1.40 -3.01
CA SER A 216 20.25 -2.57 -2.21
C SER A 216 19.04 -3.24 -1.54
N PHE A 217 17.90 -2.55 -1.45
CA PHE A 217 16.69 -3.10 -0.85
C PHE A 217 16.11 -4.21 -1.72
N TRP A 218 16.04 -5.42 -1.18
CA TRP A 218 15.59 -6.62 -1.89
C TRP A 218 14.20 -6.47 -2.54
N TRP A 219 13.30 -5.70 -1.91
CA TRP A 219 11.94 -5.48 -2.40
C TRP A 219 11.86 -4.61 -3.64
N MET A 220 12.88 -3.79 -3.91
CA MET A 220 12.94 -2.98 -5.13
C MET A 220 13.09 -3.85 -6.38
N ALA A 221 13.60 -5.09 -6.22
CA ALA A 221 13.85 -6.02 -7.33
C ALA A 221 14.71 -5.39 -8.45
N ARG A 222 15.72 -4.61 -8.05
CA ARG A 222 16.61 -3.85 -8.94
C ARG A 222 18.06 -4.03 -8.53
N GLY A 223 18.96 -3.48 -9.37
CA GLY A 223 20.38 -3.47 -9.08
C GLY A 223 21.07 -4.81 -9.33
N SER A 224 22.38 -4.82 -9.11
CA SER A 224 23.24 -5.99 -9.39
C SER A 224 23.00 -7.19 -8.45
N HIS A 225 22.33 -6.96 -7.33
CA HIS A 225 22.03 -7.98 -6.32
C HIS A 225 20.71 -8.72 -6.58
N TYR A 226 19.85 -8.17 -7.42
CA TYR A 226 18.59 -8.81 -7.76
C TYR A 226 18.79 -9.92 -8.80
N LYS A 227 18.14 -11.05 -8.54
CA LYS A 227 18.07 -12.17 -9.51
C LYS A 227 16.61 -12.32 -9.94
N LYS A 228 16.35 -12.24 -11.25
CA LYS A 228 15.01 -12.43 -11.82
C LYS A 228 14.39 -13.74 -11.35
N GLY A 229 13.09 -13.69 -11.04
CA GLY A 229 12.36 -14.82 -10.50
C GLY A 229 12.58 -15.10 -9.00
N ARG A 230 13.36 -14.27 -8.31
CA ARG A 230 13.42 -14.34 -6.85
C ARG A 230 12.07 -14.00 -6.26
N LEU A 231 11.71 -14.67 -5.16
CA LEU A 231 10.49 -14.40 -4.42
C LEU A 231 10.36 -12.90 -4.08
N LEU A 232 9.22 -12.34 -4.49
CA LEU A 232 8.77 -11.00 -4.13
C LEU A 232 7.40 -11.12 -3.46
N ASN A 233 7.20 -10.35 -2.41
CA ASN A 233 5.94 -10.32 -1.66
C ASN A 233 5.34 -8.90 -1.62
N ASN A 234 4.39 -8.69 -0.72
CA ASN A 234 3.67 -7.42 -0.52
C ASN A 234 4.59 -6.20 -0.32
N TRP A 235 5.83 -6.36 0.12
CA TRP A 235 6.75 -5.24 0.29
C TRP A 235 6.99 -4.46 -1.00
N ASN A 236 7.05 -5.16 -2.13
CA ASN A 236 7.31 -4.51 -3.41
C ASN A 236 6.21 -3.48 -3.76
N PRO A 237 4.93 -3.85 -3.94
CA PRO A 237 3.91 -2.85 -4.25
C PRO A 237 3.67 -1.86 -3.10
N TRP A 238 3.87 -2.27 -1.84
CA TRP A 238 3.69 -1.39 -0.68
C TRP A 238 4.72 -0.26 -0.65
N CYS A 239 6.01 -0.58 -0.74
CA CYS A 239 7.06 0.44 -0.73
C CYS A 239 7.02 1.31 -2.00
N ASN A 240 6.78 0.70 -3.18
CA ASN A 240 6.70 1.44 -4.43
C ASN A 240 5.51 2.40 -4.48
N SER A 241 4.33 2.02 -3.98
CA SER A 241 3.17 2.93 -3.91
C SER A 241 3.45 4.13 -3.00
N ASN A 242 4.12 3.91 -1.87
CA ASN A 242 4.49 4.98 -0.94
C ASN A 242 5.62 5.88 -1.49
N ALA A 243 6.58 5.32 -2.23
CA ALA A 243 7.58 6.10 -2.93
C ALA A 243 6.94 6.97 -4.02
N LEU A 244 6.08 6.37 -4.85
CA LEU A 244 5.41 7.06 -5.94
C LEU A 244 4.63 8.28 -5.45
N ILE A 245 3.80 8.15 -4.42
CA ILE A 245 3.02 9.29 -3.90
C ILE A 245 3.93 10.39 -3.34
N ALA A 246 5.05 10.05 -2.68
CA ALA A 246 5.99 11.04 -2.20
C ALA A 246 6.63 11.83 -3.36
N PHE A 247 7.06 11.15 -4.43
CA PHE A 247 7.56 11.82 -5.63
C PHE A 247 6.49 12.68 -6.30
N MET A 248 5.27 12.19 -6.45
CA MET A 248 4.16 12.94 -7.05
C MET A 248 3.84 14.24 -6.32
N LEU A 249 4.00 14.26 -4.99
CA LEU A 249 3.69 15.44 -4.17
C LEU A 249 4.87 16.40 -4.01
N LEU A 250 6.11 15.92 -4.12
CA LEU A 250 7.28 16.69 -3.70
C LEU A 250 8.26 17.04 -4.84
N GLU A 251 8.22 16.29 -5.96
CA GLU A 251 9.19 16.49 -7.05
C GLU A 251 8.54 17.20 -8.24
N ASN A 252 9.09 18.34 -8.59
CA ASN A 252 8.60 19.18 -9.72
C ASN A 252 9.58 19.19 -10.90
N ASN A 253 10.80 18.65 -10.72
CA ASN A 253 11.71 18.48 -11.85
C ASN A 253 11.23 17.30 -12.69
N ARG A 254 10.89 17.58 -13.96
CA ARG A 254 10.32 16.58 -14.88
C ARG A 254 11.22 15.36 -15.08
N ASP A 255 12.53 15.57 -15.22
CA ASP A 255 13.47 14.48 -15.47
C ASP A 255 13.63 13.58 -14.24
N THR A 256 13.74 14.18 -13.06
CA THR A 256 13.82 13.46 -11.78
C THR A 256 12.54 12.69 -11.50
N LEU A 257 11.38 13.32 -11.71
CA LEU A 257 10.09 12.67 -11.52
C LEU A 257 9.91 11.50 -12.50
N ALA A 258 10.25 11.69 -13.79
CA ALA A 258 10.17 10.64 -14.78
C ALA A 258 11.08 9.45 -14.43
N LYS A 259 12.33 9.74 -14.02
CA LYS A 259 13.25 8.71 -13.54
C LYS A 259 12.64 7.92 -12.37
N ALA A 260 12.13 8.61 -11.36
CA ALA A 260 11.54 7.97 -10.18
C ALA A 260 10.31 7.12 -10.56
N VAL A 261 9.38 7.66 -11.34
CA VAL A 261 8.18 6.93 -11.80
C VAL A 261 8.58 5.69 -12.60
N TYR A 262 9.52 5.83 -13.55
CA TYR A 262 9.97 4.69 -14.35
C TYR A 262 10.67 3.62 -13.51
N MET A 263 11.47 4.03 -12.52
CA MET A 263 12.07 3.12 -11.54
C MET A 263 11.01 2.34 -10.76
N THR A 264 9.89 2.99 -10.36
CA THR A 264 8.80 2.27 -9.72
C THR A 264 8.10 1.30 -10.67
N MET A 265 7.94 1.65 -11.95
CA MET A 265 7.36 0.76 -12.98
C MET A 265 8.20 -0.51 -13.17
N GLU A 266 9.52 -0.36 -13.31
CA GLU A 266 10.44 -1.50 -13.42
C GLU A 266 10.34 -2.42 -12.19
N SER A 267 10.32 -1.84 -11.00
CA SER A 267 10.23 -2.57 -9.73
C SER A 267 8.90 -3.32 -9.58
N VAL A 268 7.77 -2.66 -9.89
CA VAL A 268 6.44 -3.28 -9.78
C VAL A 268 6.21 -4.32 -10.88
N ASP A 269 6.78 -4.13 -12.07
CA ASP A 269 6.75 -5.16 -13.11
C ASP A 269 7.41 -6.48 -12.65
N GLU A 270 8.48 -6.40 -11.85
CA GLU A 270 9.09 -7.62 -11.29
C GLU A 270 8.15 -8.35 -10.33
N PHE A 271 7.35 -7.63 -9.54
CA PHE A 271 6.30 -8.23 -8.72
C PHE A 271 5.19 -8.83 -9.60
N LEU A 272 4.72 -8.10 -10.62
CA LEU A 272 3.71 -8.60 -11.56
C LEU A 272 4.22 -9.77 -12.41
N ASN A 273 5.53 -9.85 -12.69
CA ASN A 273 6.16 -10.99 -13.33
C ASN A 273 6.23 -12.22 -12.42
N TYR A 274 6.44 -12.00 -11.11
CA TYR A 274 6.57 -13.06 -10.10
C TYR A 274 5.22 -13.70 -9.76
N ILE A 275 4.16 -12.90 -9.52
CA ILE A 275 2.85 -13.44 -9.15
C ILE A 275 2.23 -14.26 -10.28
N LYS A 276 1.33 -15.17 -9.91
CA LYS A 276 0.66 -16.04 -10.87
C LYS A 276 -0.43 -15.30 -11.65
N ALA A 277 -0.65 -15.70 -12.92
CA ALA A 277 -1.65 -15.04 -13.77
C ALA A 277 -3.09 -15.31 -13.31
N ASP A 278 -3.32 -16.35 -12.51
CA ASP A 278 -4.61 -16.65 -11.89
C ASP A 278 -5.02 -15.65 -10.79
N GLY A 279 -4.09 -14.80 -10.33
CA GLY A 279 -4.34 -13.69 -9.41
C GLY A 279 -4.53 -14.11 -7.96
N ALA A 280 -4.29 -15.36 -7.60
CA ALA A 280 -4.38 -15.78 -6.20
C ALA A 280 -3.35 -15.06 -5.33
N CYS A 281 -3.76 -14.68 -4.10
CA CYS A 281 -2.86 -14.11 -3.11
C CYS A 281 -2.17 -15.25 -2.34
N GLU A 282 -0.90 -15.52 -2.63
CA GLU A 282 -0.14 -16.61 -2.02
C GLU A 282 0.04 -16.46 -0.50
N GLU A 283 0.00 -15.23 0.02
CA GLU A 283 0.06 -14.94 1.46
C GLU A 283 -1.31 -15.08 2.15
N GLY A 284 -2.37 -15.40 1.41
CA GLY A 284 -3.72 -15.57 1.92
C GLY A 284 -4.54 -14.27 2.03
N PRO A 285 -5.84 -14.38 2.39
CA PRO A 285 -6.79 -13.27 2.32
C PRO A 285 -6.46 -12.10 3.27
N SER A 286 -5.76 -12.32 4.39
CA SER A 286 -5.36 -11.22 5.29
C SER A 286 -4.35 -10.28 4.66
N TYR A 287 -3.51 -10.77 3.74
CA TYR A 287 -2.50 -9.98 3.04
C TYR A 287 -3.00 -9.39 1.71
N TRP A 288 -4.25 -9.71 1.31
CA TRP A 288 -4.81 -9.17 0.07
C TRP A 288 -4.77 -7.64 0.01
N GLY A 289 -5.08 -6.95 1.10
CA GLY A 289 -5.02 -5.49 1.19
C GLY A 289 -3.60 -4.91 1.11
N HIS A 290 -2.57 -5.75 1.36
CA HIS A 290 -1.15 -5.36 1.40
C HIS A 290 -0.39 -5.73 0.12
N ALA A 291 -0.83 -6.72 -0.64
CA ALA A 291 -0.26 -7.08 -1.93
C ALA A 291 -1.18 -6.62 -3.08
N PRO A 292 -2.30 -7.28 -3.44
CA PRO A 292 -3.21 -6.76 -4.47
C PRO A 292 -3.71 -5.35 -4.21
N GLY A 293 -4.08 -5.03 -2.96
CA GLY A 293 -4.60 -3.70 -2.62
C GLY A 293 -3.55 -2.59 -2.75
N LYS A 294 -2.29 -2.85 -2.44
CA LYS A 294 -1.20 -1.89 -2.67
C LYS A 294 -0.83 -1.78 -4.14
N THR A 295 -0.99 -2.86 -4.89
CA THR A 295 -0.88 -2.81 -6.36
C THR A 295 -1.95 -1.92 -6.95
N LEU A 296 -3.20 -2.00 -6.46
CA LEU A 296 -4.26 -1.07 -6.88
C LEU A 296 -3.89 0.39 -6.61
N ASP A 297 -3.50 0.71 -5.36
CA ASP A 297 -3.10 2.08 -4.99
C ASP A 297 -2.00 2.59 -5.92
N TYR A 298 -0.99 1.76 -6.20
CA TYR A 298 0.09 2.09 -7.14
C TYR A 298 -0.42 2.36 -8.55
N LEU A 299 -1.28 1.50 -9.08
CA LEU A 299 -1.80 1.62 -10.45
C LEU A 299 -2.73 2.84 -10.61
N GLU A 300 -3.55 3.17 -9.60
CA GLU A 300 -4.36 4.37 -9.59
C GLU A 300 -3.47 5.64 -9.63
N MET A 301 -2.46 5.70 -8.77
CA MET A 301 -1.50 6.82 -8.77
C MET A 301 -0.77 6.96 -10.11
N LEU A 302 -0.28 5.84 -10.66
CA LEU A 302 0.41 5.84 -11.96
C LEU A 302 -0.51 6.31 -13.08
N SER A 303 -1.76 5.85 -13.08
CA SER A 303 -2.77 6.31 -14.05
C SER A 303 -3.03 7.81 -13.90
N VAL A 304 -3.22 8.30 -12.68
CA VAL A 304 -3.50 9.72 -12.42
C VAL A 304 -2.32 10.60 -12.82
N ILE A 305 -1.09 10.28 -12.43
CA ILE A 305 0.09 11.11 -12.75
C ILE A 305 0.40 11.15 -14.25
N THR A 306 -0.06 10.15 -15.02
CA THR A 306 0.11 10.06 -16.47
C THR A 306 -1.13 10.49 -17.25
N GLY A 307 -2.13 11.07 -16.59
CA GLY A 307 -3.39 11.48 -17.24
C GLY A 307 -4.14 10.31 -17.90
N GLY A 308 -4.09 9.14 -17.32
CA GLY A 308 -4.73 7.91 -17.81
C GLY A 308 -3.98 7.18 -18.93
N LYS A 309 -2.83 7.69 -19.38
CA LYS A 309 -2.08 7.14 -20.53
C LYS A 309 -1.35 5.84 -20.19
N VAL A 310 -0.94 5.64 -18.94
CA VAL A 310 -0.42 4.36 -18.45
C VAL A 310 -1.49 3.72 -17.58
N ASN A 311 -2.13 2.67 -18.11
CA ASN A 311 -3.27 2.00 -17.47
C ASN A 311 -3.31 0.53 -17.89
N ILE A 312 -3.29 -0.36 -16.89
CA ILE A 312 -3.34 -1.81 -17.09
C ILE A 312 -4.53 -2.48 -16.37
N PHE A 313 -5.54 -1.72 -15.98
CA PHE A 313 -6.72 -2.28 -15.27
C PHE A 313 -7.53 -3.27 -16.12
N ALA A 314 -7.41 -3.21 -17.44
CA ALA A 314 -8.04 -4.17 -18.36
C ALA A 314 -7.32 -5.54 -18.42
N GLU A 315 -6.14 -5.67 -17.84
CA GLU A 315 -5.41 -6.94 -17.81
C GLU A 315 -6.17 -7.98 -16.96
N PRO A 316 -6.46 -9.18 -17.49
CA PRO A 316 -7.23 -10.20 -16.78
C PRO A 316 -6.62 -10.59 -15.43
N MET A 317 -5.30 -10.59 -15.33
CA MET A 317 -4.58 -10.88 -14.10
C MET A 317 -4.91 -9.86 -13.01
N ILE A 318 -4.99 -8.56 -13.33
CA ILE A 318 -5.32 -7.51 -12.37
C ILE A 318 -6.74 -7.70 -11.83
N LYS A 319 -7.70 -8.04 -12.72
CA LYS A 319 -9.07 -8.37 -12.30
C LYS A 319 -9.09 -9.59 -11.37
N SER A 320 -8.39 -10.67 -11.73
CA SER A 320 -8.30 -11.89 -10.91
C SER A 320 -7.71 -11.62 -9.54
N MET A 321 -6.65 -10.77 -9.45
CA MET A 321 -6.07 -10.34 -8.18
C MET A 321 -7.09 -9.62 -7.29
N GLY A 322 -7.93 -8.78 -7.87
CA GLY A 322 -9.01 -8.10 -7.15
C GLY A 322 -10.04 -9.08 -6.61
N GLU A 323 -10.55 -9.95 -7.47
CA GLU A 323 -11.67 -10.86 -7.17
C GLU A 323 -11.29 -11.99 -6.18
N TYR A 324 -10.02 -12.22 -5.93
CA TYR A 324 -9.57 -13.22 -4.96
C TYR A 324 -10.19 -13.04 -3.58
N ILE A 325 -10.37 -11.80 -3.09
CA ILE A 325 -10.88 -11.55 -1.73
C ILE A 325 -12.33 -11.99 -1.58
N SER A 326 -13.20 -11.71 -2.56
CA SER A 326 -14.59 -12.13 -2.55
C SER A 326 -14.72 -13.65 -2.64
N ARG A 327 -13.86 -14.27 -3.45
CA ARG A 327 -13.86 -15.74 -3.66
C ARG A 327 -13.30 -16.53 -2.49
N SER A 328 -12.46 -15.92 -1.66
CA SER A 328 -11.95 -16.52 -0.42
C SER A 328 -12.95 -16.42 0.75
N TYR A 329 -13.98 -15.57 0.65
CA TYR A 329 -14.94 -15.33 1.73
C TYR A 329 -15.97 -16.47 1.83
N VAL A 330 -16.16 -16.99 3.03
CA VAL A 330 -17.11 -18.09 3.33
C VAL A 330 -18.46 -17.56 3.79
N GLY A 331 -18.45 -16.61 4.71
CA GLY A 331 -19.64 -16.05 5.36
C GLY A 331 -19.35 -15.66 6.80
N ASP A 332 -20.16 -14.80 7.41
CA ASP A 332 -20.05 -14.36 8.80
C ASP A 332 -18.65 -13.94 9.25
N GLY A 333 -17.89 -13.34 8.32
CA GLY A 333 -16.51 -12.92 8.54
C GLY A 333 -15.49 -14.05 8.45
N TRP A 334 -15.87 -15.28 8.10
CA TRP A 334 -14.93 -16.36 7.85
C TRP A 334 -14.38 -16.31 6.43
N VAL A 335 -13.10 -16.63 6.31
CA VAL A 335 -12.40 -16.77 5.03
C VAL A 335 -11.70 -18.12 4.95
N VAL A 336 -11.48 -18.62 3.75
CA VAL A 336 -10.58 -19.75 3.53
C VAL A 336 -9.17 -19.25 3.75
N ASN A 337 -8.61 -19.57 4.92
CA ASN A 337 -7.29 -19.10 5.34
C ASN A 337 -6.20 -20.12 5.09
N PHE A 338 -5.04 -19.62 4.75
CA PHE A 338 -3.77 -20.35 4.68
C PHE A 338 -2.61 -19.34 4.78
N ALA A 339 -1.37 -19.82 4.81
CA ALA A 339 -0.18 -19.00 5.02
C ALA A 339 -0.36 -18.11 6.28
N ASP A 340 -0.12 -16.81 6.16
CA ASP A 340 -0.20 -15.86 7.28
C ASP A 340 -1.61 -15.28 7.50
N ALA A 341 -2.63 -15.89 6.89
CA ALA A 341 -3.99 -15.36 7.00
C ALA A 341 -4.70 -15.81 8.27
N SER A 342 -5.39 -14.87 8.90
CA SER A 342 -6.38 -15.16 9.94
C SER A 342 -7.61 -15.86 9.34
N ALA A 343 -8.27 -16.71 10.13
CA ALA A 343 -9.53 -17.34 9.73
C ALA A 343 -10.71 -16.37 9.68
N LYS A 344 -10.58 -15.21 10.30
CA LYS A 344 -11.56 -14.11 10.28
C LYS A 344 -11.02 -12.92 9.49
N GLY A 345 -11.87 -12.37 8.63
CA GLY A 345 -11.52 -11.22 7.79
C GLY A 345 -12.63 -10.94 6.76
N GLY A 346 -12.27 -10.31 5.68
CA GLY A 346 -13.17 -9.94 4.59
C GLY A 346 -12.66 -8.73 3.80
N GLY A 347 -11.54 -8.16 4.26
CA GLY A 347 -10.90 -7.00 3.63
C GLY A 347 -11.54 -5.67 4.00
N ASP A 348 -10.94 -4.59 3.51
CA ASP A 348 -11.45 -3.22 3.62
C ASP A 348 -12.49 -2.97 2.52
N SER A 349 -13.71 -2.62 2.91
CA SER A 349 -14.83 -2.45 1.97
C SER A 349 -14.60 -1.35 0.94
N HIS A 350 -13.97 -0.25 1.31
CA HIS A 350 -13.69 0.84 0.40
C HIS A 350 -12.60 0.46 -0.61
N LEU A 351 -11.55 -0.22 -0.15
CA LEU A 351 -10.50 -0.73 -1.03
C LEU A 351 -11.04 -1.75 -2.03
N ILE A 352 -11.91 -2.68 -1.58
CA ILE A 352 -12.57 -3.66 -2.44
C ILE A 352 -13.44 -2.97 -3.48
N TYR A 353 -14.19 -1.93 -3.08
CA TYR A 353 -15.04 -1.18 -4.00
C TYR A 353 -14.22 -0.42 -5.05
N ARG A 354 -13.15 0.26 -4.65
CA ARG A 354 -12.20 0.92 -5.56
C ARG A 354 -11.65 -0.07 -6.59
N PHE A 355 -11.22 -1.23 -6.10
CA PHE A 355 -10.73 -2.29 -6.99
C PHE A 355 -11.81 -2.72 -8.00
N GLY A 356 -13.03 -2.95 -7.51
CA GLY A 356 -14.17 -3.31 -8.35
C GLY A 356 -14.48 -2.26 -9.42
N LYS A 357 -14.36 -0.97 -9.09
CA LYS A 357 -14.50 0.12 -10.08
C LYS A 357 -13.37 0.10 -11.10
N ALA A 358 -12.14 -0.05 -10.66
CA ALA A 358 -10.97 0.01 -11.53
C ALA A 358 -10.94 -1.11 -12.58
N VAL A 359 -11.39 -2.33 -12.22
CA VAL A 359 -11.37 -3.51 -13.11
C VAL A 359 -12.75 -3.88 -13.67
N ASP A 360 -13.75 -3.03 -13.47
CA ASP A 360 -15.17 -3.25 -13.85
C ASP A 360 -15.68 -4.62 -13.39
N SER A 361 -15.68 -4.85 -12.06
CA SER A 361 -16.17 -6.08 -11.44
C SER A 361 -17.37 -5.80 -10.53
N ASP A 362 -18.56 -6.20 -10.98
CA ASP A 362 -19.79 -6.14 -10.17
C ASP A 362 -19.71 -7.09 -8.97
N GLU A 363 -18.99 -8.22 -9.10
CA GLU A 363 -18.68 -9.13 -8.00
C GLU A 363 -18.03 -8.37 -6.83
N LEU A 364 -16.97 -7.60 -7.11
CA LEU A 364 -16.27 -6.82 -6.07
C LEU A 364 -17.12 -5.67 -5.53
N LYS A 365 -17.83 -4.94 -6.39
CA LYS A 365 -18.69 -3.82 -5.95
C LYS A 365 -19.78 -4.32 -4.98
N GLY A 366 -20.47 -5.40 -5.34
CA GLY A 366 -21.50 -6.02 -4.49
C GLY A 366 -20.92 -6.60 -3.19
N PHE A 367 -19.79 -7.26 -3.27
CA PHE A 367 -19.09 -7.80 -2.09
C PHE A 367 -18.61 -6.69 -1.14
N ALA A 368 -18.08 -5.60 -1.67
CA ALA A 368 -17.70 -4.42 -0.88
C ALA A 368 -18.91 -3.85 -0.11
N ALA A 369 -20.07 -3.73 -0.77
CA ALA A 369 -21.31 -3.28 -0.11
C ALA A 369 -21.75 -4.24 1.01
N LEU A 370 -21.57 -5.55 0.82
CA LEU A 370 -21.81 -6.55 1.88
C LEU A 370 -20.88 -6.37 3.08
N MET A 371 -19.59 -6.08 2.83
CA MET A 371 -18.61 -5.83 3.89
C MET A 371 -18.82 -4.49 4.60
N ASN A 372 -19.46 -3.51 3.95
CA ASN A 372 -19.70 -2.16 4.48
C ASN A 372 -20.95 -2.04 5.37
N GLN A 373 -21.37 -3.10 6.03
CA GLN A 373 -22.59 -3.10 6.86
C GLN A 373 -22.57 -2.05 7.99
N LYS A 374 -21.38 -1.81 8.57
CA LYS A 374 -21.21 -0.81 9.65
C LYS A 374 -21.15 0.64 9.15
N ARG A 375 -21.04 0.85 7.84
CA ARG A 375 -20.95 2.19 7.20
C ARG A 375 -19.99 3.15 7.93
N SER A 376 -18.85 2.63 8.36
CA SER A 376 -17.83 3.43 9.03
C SER A 376 -17.11 4.35 8.03
N ALA A 377 -16.64 5.51 8.52
CA ALA A 377 -15.80 6.40 7.73
C ALA A 377 -14.50 5.67 7.28
N PRO A 378 -14.07 5.85 6.02
CA PRO A 378 -12.82 5.27 5.52
C PRO A 378 -11.64 5.65 6.42
N TRP A 379 -10.77 4.69 6.71
CA TRP A 379 -9.58 4.96 7.51
C TRP A 379 -8.48 3.94 7.25
N SER A 380 -7.33 4.43 6.80
CA SER A 380 -6.16 3.60 6.47
C SER A 380 -4.89 4.01 7.24
N GLY A 381 -5.06 4.66 8.41
CA GLY A 381 -3.92 5.06 9.26
C GLY A 381 -3.00 6.05 8.55
N MET A 382 -1.72 5.73 8.48
CA MET A 382 -0.71 6.54 7.80
C MET A 382 -0.88 6.60 6.27
N ASP A 383 -1.67 5.70 5.70
CA ASP A 383 -1.94 5.69 4.26
C ASP A 383 -3.01 6.73 3.91
N ILE A 384 -2.57 7.99 3.85
CA ILE A 384 -3.45 9.13 3.58
C ILE A 384 -4.00 9.07 2.17
N PHE A 385 -3.18 8.64 1.18
CA PHE A 385 -3.67 8.43 -0.18
C PHE A 385 -4.87 7.47 -0.19
N ARG A 386 -4.73 6.29 0.43
CA ARG A 386 -5.81 5.30 0.48
C ARG A 386 -7.04 5.82 1.21
N THR A 387 -6.87 6.61 2.27
CA THR A 387 -7.97 7.25 3.00
C THR A 387 -8.72 8.24 2.10
N LEU A 388 -8.00 9.13 1.40
CA LEU A 388 -8.59 10.14 0.50
C LEU A 388 -9.29 9.50 -0.69
N ALA A 389 -8.64 8.56 -1.38
CA ALA A 389 -9.22 7.84 -2.51
C ALA A 389 -10.47 7.01 -2.10
N SER A 390 -10.48 6.50 -0.87
CA SER A 390 -11.66 5.80 -0.33
C SER A 390 -12.82 6.74 -0.01
N LEU A 391 -12.54 7.99 0.36
CA LEU A 391 -13.58 9.00 0.56
C LEU A 391 -14.29 9.39 -0.74
N GLU A 392 -13.58 9.41 -1.88
CA GLU A 392 -14.17 9.72 -3.18
C GLU A 392 -15.32 8.79 -3.56
N ILE A 393 -15.23 7.52 -3.15
CA ILE A 393 -16.23 6.49 -3.50
C ILE A 393 -17.19 6.15 -2.35
N ASP A 394 -17.07 6.76 -1.18
CA ASP A 394 -17.84 6.39 0.02
C ASP A 394 -19.34 6.50 -0.19
N ASN A 395 -19.82 7.55 -0.88
CA ASN A 395 -21.23 7.71 -1.20
C ASN A 395 -21.75 6.68 -2.19
N GLU A 396 -20.97 6.33 -3.21
CA GLU A 396 -21.35 5.30 -4.19
C GLU A 396 -21.44 3.93 -3.50
N LEU A 397 -20.43 3.59 -2.68
CA LEU A 397 -20.42 2.35 -1.91
C LEU A 397 -21.64 2.23 -1.00
N LYS A 398 -22.02 3.30 -0.31
CA LYS A 398 -23.20 3.33 0.58
C LYS A 398 -24.53 3.15 -0.14
N GLN A 399 -24.59 3.46 -1.44
CA GLN A 399 -25.78 3.29 -2.30
C GLN A 399 -25.79 1.95 -3.04
N THR A 400 -24.67 1.24 -3.08
CA THR A 400 -24.55 -0.04 -3.77
C THR A 400 -25.27 -1.15 -3.01
N ALA A 401 -26.03 -1.97 -3.72
CA ALA A 401 -26.72 -3.13 -3.14
C ALA A 401 -25.72 -4.21 -2.72
N PRO A 402 -25.80 -4.73 -1.49
CA PRO A 402 -24.97 -5.84 -1.05
C PRO A 402 -25.22 -7.09 -1.87
N GLN A 403 -24.17 -7.71 -2.36
CA GLN A 403 -24.24 -8.97 -3.08
C GLN A 403 -22.99 -9.80 -2.81
N HIS A 404 -23.15 -11.09 -2.61
CA HIS A 404 -22.05 -12.05 -2.65
C HIS A 404 -22.34 -13.10 -3.71
N ILE A 405 -21.51 -13.16 -4.73
CA ILE A 405 -21.60 -14.18 -5.78
C ILE A 405 -20.91 -15.43 -5.25
N ASN A 406 -21.72 -16.39 -4.79
CA ASN A 406 -21.19 -17.66 -4.33
C ASN A 406 -20.84 -18.56 -5.50
N GLN A 407 -19.56 -18.56 -5.89
CA GLN A 407 -19.05 -19.48 -6.91
C GLN A 407 -19.08 -20.92 -6.36
N PRO A 408 -19.70 -21.90 -7.05
CA PRO A 408 -19.72 -23.29 -6.57
C PRO A 408 -18.32 -23.88 -6.50
N PHE A 409 -17.43 -23.41 -7.37
CA PHE A 409 -16.03 -23.73 -7.29
C PHE A 409 -15.18 -22.61 -7.90
N THR A 410 -13.98 -22.39 -7.37
CA THR A 410 -12.96 -21.50 -7.94
C THR A 410 -11.64 -22.26 -8.01
N TRP A 411 -11.09 -22.36 -9.20
CA TRP A 411 -9.81 -23.02 -9.44
C TRP A 411 -8.71 -22.02 -9.78
N TYR A 412 -7.59 -22.14 -9.10
CA TYR A 412 -6.38 -21.34 -9.33
C TYR A 412 -5.29 -22.29 -9.87
N PRO A 413 -5.19 -22.44 -11.21
CA PRO A 413 -4.39 -23.50 -11.83
C PRO A 413 -2.88 -23.29 -11.65
N GLU A 414 -2.41 -22.05 -11.56
CA GLU A 414 -0.99 -21.73 -11.41
C GLU A 414 -0.54 -21.74 -9.96
N THR A 415 -1.44 -21.42 -9.03
CA THR A 415 -1.21 -21.49 -7.58
C THR A 415 -1.56 -22.86 -7.01
N GLU A 416 -2.23 -23.73 -7.81
CA GLU A 416 -2.56 -25.12 -7.51
C GLU A 416 -3.47 -25.32 -6.31
N PHE A 417 -4.48 -24.47 -6.15
CA PHE A 417 -5.53 -24.71 -5.17
C PHE A 417 -6.92 -24.36 -5.68
N CYS A 418 -7.95 -24.91 -5.04
CA CYS A 418 -9.33 -24.58 -5.36
C CYS A 418 -10.16 -24.32 -4.09
N TYR A 419 -11.20 -23.53 -4.29
CA TYR A 419 -12.27 -23.36 -3.32
C TYR A 419 -13.53 -24.06 -3.83
N LEU A 420 -14.12 -24.88 -2.98
CA LEU A 420 -15.41 -25.54 -3.23
C LEU A 420 -16.42 -24.95 -2.24
N SER A 421 -17.61 -24.65 -2.70
CA SER A 421 -18.68 -24.07 -1.90
C SER A 421 -19.98 -24.80 -2.15
N THR A 422 -20.75 -25.05 -1.10
CA THR A 422 -22.11 -25.54 -1.23
C THR A 422 -23.04 -24.46 -1.77
N LYS A 423 -24.22 -24.84 -2.26
CA LYS A 423 -25.22 -23.89 -2.79
C LYS A 423 -25.59 -22.78 -1.80
N ASP A 424 -25.52 -23.08 -0.50
CA ASP A 424 -25.91 -22.14 0.56
C ASP A 424 -24.75 -21.25 1.01
N GLY A 425 -23.55 -21.40 0.44
CA GLY A 425 -22.39 -20.58 0.76
C GLY A 425 -21.80 -20.80 2.16
N LEU A 426 -22.37 -21.71 2.93
CA LEU A 426 -22.04 -21.92 4.35
C LEU A 426 -20.90 -22.93 4.56
N ASP A 427 -20.56 -23.72 3.55
CA ASP A 427 -19.48 -24.71 3.65
C ASP A 427 -18.55 -24.57 2.46
N ARG A 428 -17.41 -23.88 2.68
CA ARG A 428 -16.30 -23.80 1.72
C ARG A 428 -15.17 -24.69 2.16
N LYS A 429 -14.68 -25.49 1.23
CA LYS A 429 -13.46 -26.30 1.43
C LYS A 429 -12.38 -25.81 0.48
N SER A 430 -11.18 -25.72 1.01
CA SER A 430 -9.95 -25.50 0.24
C SER A 430 -9.19 -26.80 0.15
N THR A 431 -8.74 -27.12 -1.05
CA THR A 431 -7.77 -28.23 -1.26
C THR A 431 -6.59 -27.66 -2.03
N ARG A 432 -5.40 -27.98 -1.55
CA ARG A 432 -4.13 -27.68 -2.16
C ARG A 432 -3.50 -28.98 -2.65
#